data_72ada6c3ff0b2dc9ed5f0f2a0659fb4e
#
_entry.id   72ada6c3ff0b2dc9ed5f0f2a0659fb4e
#
_cell.length_a   1.000
_cell.length_b   1.000
_cell.length_c   1.000
_cell.angle_alpha   90.00
_cell.angle_beta   90.00
_cell.angle_gamma   90.00
#
_symmetry.space_group_name_H-M   'P 1'
#
loop_
_entity.id
_entity.type
_entity.pdbx_description
1 polymer ?
#
loop_
_entity_poly.entity_id
_entity_poly.type
_entity_poly.pdbx_seq_one_letter_code
_entity_poly.pdbx_strand_id
1 'polypeptide(L)'
;MGLIFVTGGAKSGKSKFAENLLLGMNNGNQKNIYLATSVAFDEEMKAKVALHKERRQDKWLTVEGYKNFSETLKDIFSDETKNNMLVDCLTNMISNIIFEEYDINWDKPSEKDFEKCNISVEKQVNELINIVNRFENVIIVSNELGMGIVPSYPLGRYFRDIAGKMNQKIAEIADEAYFVVSGIPMKIK
;
A
#
# COMPACT_ATOMS: atom_id res chain seq x y z
N MET A 1 -2.16 -0.91 19.83
CA MET A 1 -1.28 -0.94 18.65
C MET A 1 -1.65 -2.14 17.81
N GLY A 2 -2.05 -1.93 16.56
CA GLY A 2 -2.47 -3.03 15.70
C GLY A 2 -2.11 -2.78 14.24
N LEU A 3 -1.66 -3.84 13.55
CA LEU A 3 -1.51 -3.88 12.10
C LEU A 3 -2.71 -4.61 11.49
N ILE A 4 -3.43 -3.93 10.62
CA ILE A 4 -4.57 -4.49 9.90
C ILE A 4 -4.24 -4.53 8.40
N PHE A 5 -4.46 -5.68 7.79
CA PHE A 5 -4.33 -5.86 6.35
C PHE A 5 -5.69 -5.87 5.67
N VAL A 6 -5.88 -5.03 4.66
CA VAL A 6 -7.14 -4.95 3.89
C VAL A 6 -6.86 -5.23 2.43
N THR A 7 -7.41 -6.32 1.91
CA THR A 7 -7.24 -6.71 0.51
C THR A 7 -8.58 -6.86 -0.21
N GLY A 8 -8.54 -6.91 -1.54
CA GLY A 8 -9.71 -7.08 -2.40
C GLY A 8 -9.44 -6.63 -3.82
N GLY A 9 -10.35 -6.94 -4.73
CA GLY A 9 -10.24 -6.58 -6.14
C GLY A 9 -10.26 -5.08 -6.41
N ALA A 10 -9.94 -4.67 -7.62
CA ALA A 10 -10.09 -3.28 -8.05
C ALA A 10 -11.55 -2.81 -7.85
N LYS A 11 -11.74 -1.57 -7.35
CA LYS A 11 -13.06 -0.99 -7.08
C LYS A 11 -13.95 -1.77 -6.08
N SER A 12 -13.37 -2.66 -5.28
CA SER A 12 -14.10 -3.43 -4.26
C SER A 12 -14.62 -2.61 -3.08
N GLY A 13 -14.17 -1.35 -2.92
CA GLY A 13 -14.51 -0.50 -1.77
C GLY A 13 -13.50 -0.57 -0.61
N LYS A 14 -12.39 -1.30 -0.77
CA LYS A 14 -11.38 -1.54 0.28
C LYS A 14 -10.76 -0.27 0.87
N SER A 15 -10.40 0.73 0.03
CA SER A 15 -9.82 1.99 0.54
C SER A 15 -10.83 2.74 1.40
N LYS A 16 -12.10 2.83 0.98
CA LYS A 16 -13.17 3.46 1.78
C LYS A 16 -13.41 2.73 3.10
N PHE A 17 -13.40 1.40 3.07
CA PHE A 17 -13.52 0.59 4.29
C PHE A 17 -12.35 0.87 5.23
N ALA A 18 -11.12 0.84 4.73
CA ALA A 18 -9.90 1.09 5.51
C ALA A 18 -9.86 2.51 6.12
N GLU A 19 -10.25 3.54 5.35
CA GLU A 19 -10.38 4.92 5.84
C GLU A 19 -11.37 4.99 7.01
N ASN A 20 -12.58 4.44 6.85
CA ASN A 20 -13.60 4.47 7.89
C ASN A 20 -13.18 3.68 9.14
N LEU A 21 -12.54 2.53 8.95
CA LEU A 21 -12.05 1.69 10.05
C LEU A 21 -11.01 2.46 10.88
N LEU A 22 -10.00 3.06 10.23
CA LEU A 22 -8.94 3.79 10.95
C LEU A 22 -9.48 5.04 11.66
N LEU A 23 -10.40 5.78 11.02
CA LEU A 23 -11.04 6.93 11.64
C LEU A 23 -11.85 6.52 12.88
N GLY A 24 -12.49 5.34 12.86
CA GLY A 24 -13.22 4.79 14.01
C GLY A 24 -12.30 4.34 15.17
N MET A 25 -11.03 4.07 14.90
CA MET A 25 -10.04 3.69 15.92
C MET A 25 -9.39 4.91 16.59
N ASN A 26 -9.53 6.10 16.00
CA ASN A 26 -8.93 7.32 16.53
C ASN A 26 -9.67 7.78 17.81
N ASN A 27 -8.93 7.90 18.91
CA ASN A 27 -9.44 8.36 20.21
C ASN A 27 -9.40 9.90 20.39
N GLY A 28 -9.10 10.65 19.33
CA GLY A 28 -9.07 12.11 19.32
C GLY A 28 -7.69 12.74 19.62
N ASN A 29 -6.71 11.94 20.04
CA ASN A 29 -5.37 12.42 20.38
C ASN A 29 -4.33 12.16 19.27
N GLN A 30 -4.66 11.32 18.29
CA GLN A 30 -3.75 10.97 17.20
C GLN A 30 -4.09 11.73 15.92
N LYS A 31 -3.05 12.05 15.14
CA LYS A 31 -3.22 12.43 13.73
C LYS A 31 -3.42 11.17 12.89
N ASN A 32 -4.23 11.26 11.84
CA ASN A 32 -4.36 10.20 10.87
C ASN A 32 -3.47 10.53 9.66
N ILE A 33 -2.46 9.71 9.45
CA ILE A 33 -1.52 9.85 8.33
C ILE A 33 -2.03 8.99 7.16
N TYR A 34 -2.18 9.60 6.00
CA TYR A 34 -2.49 8.90 4.77
C TYR A 34 -1.22 8.83 3.92
N LEU A 35 -0.57 7.68 3.88
CA LEU A 35 0.58 7.42 3.01
C LEU A 35 0.07 7.00 1.62
N ALA A 36 0.06 7.96 0.70
CA ALA A 36 -0.31 7.75 -0.68
C ALA A 36 0.90 7.22 -1.46
N THR A 37 0.84 5.98 -1.90
CA THR A 37 1.94 5.32 -2.62
C THR A 37 1.83 5.44 -4.14
N SER A 38 0.72 5.99 -4.66
CA SER A 38 0.56 6.21 -6.09
C SER A 38 1.32 7.46 -6.55
N VAL A 39 2.09 7.33 -7.62
CA VAL A 39 2.66 8.45 -8.36
C VAL A 39 1.72 8.79 -9.51
N ALA A 40 1.35 10.06 -9.62
CA ALA A 40 0.49 10.52 -10.71
C ALA A 40 1.35 10.76 -11.96
N PHE A 41 1.34 9.81 -12.89
CA PHE A 41 2.10 9.88 -14.14
C PHE A 41 1.40 10.70 -15.24
N ASP A 42 0.09 10.90 -15.14
CA ASP A 42 -0.72 11.64 -16.11
C ASP A 42 -1.73 12.59 -15.46
N GLU A 43 -2.32 13.47 -16.26
CA GLU A 43 -3.28 14.50 -15.80
C GLU A 43 -4.57 13.87 -15.24
N GLU A 44 -5.00 12.72 -15.76
CA GLU A 44 -6.18 12.01 -15.24
C GLU A 44 -5.92 11.49 -13.82
N MET A 45 -4.73 10.93 -13.57
CA MET A 45 -4.31 10.49 -12.25
C MET A 45 -4.14 11.67 -11.29
N LYS A 46 -3.56 12.80 -11.75
CA LYS A 46 -3.46 14.02 -10.93
C LYS A 46 -4.82 14.54 -10.51
N ALA A 47 -5.80 14.58 -11.43
CA ALA A 47 -7.17 14.98 -11.11
C ALA A 47 -7.82 14.03 -10.10
N LYS A 48 -7.62 12.70 -10.24
CA LYS A 48 -8.13 11.72 -9.27
C LYS A 48 -7.49 11.89 -7.89
N VAL A 49 -6.17 12.11 -7.83
CA VAL A 49 -5.45 12.36 -6.57
C VAL A 49 -5.96 13.65 -5.91
N ALA A 50 -6.16 14.74 -6.68
CA ALA A 50 -6.70 15.99 -6.17
C ALA A 50 -8.10 15.80 -5.55
N LEU A 51 -9.01 15.12 -6.26
CA LEU A 51 -10.36 14.80 -5.77
C LEU A 51 -10.33 13.95 -4.49
N HIS A 52 -9.40 13.00 -4.40
CA HIS A 52 -9.20 12.20 -3.19
C HIS A 52 -8.62 13.02 -2.03
N LYS A 53 -7.75 13.99 -2.31
CA LYS A 53 -7.25 14.95 -1.30
C LYS A 53 -8.36 15.83 -0.76
N GLU A 54 -9.21 16.41 -1.63
CA GLU A 54 -10.37 17.22 -1.22
C GLU A 54 -11.33 16.44 -0.31
N ARG A 55 -11.59 15.16 -0.62
CA ARG A 55 -12.47 14.31 0.20
C ARG A 55 -11.92 13.99 1.58
N ARG A 56 -10.59 14.00 1.74
CA ARG A 56 -9.91 13.67 3.00
C ARG A 56 -9.83 14.88 3.94
N GLN A 57 -9.77 16.12 3.41
CA GLN A 57 -9.74 17.40 4.14
C GLN A 57 -9.00 17.33 5.49
N ASP A 58 -9.54 17.97 6.52
CA ASP A 58 -8.90 18.13 7.84
C ASP A 58 -8.72 16.83 8.66
N LYS A 59 -9.23 15.69 8.16
CA LYS A 59 -9.16 14.41 8.89
C LYS A 59 -7.87 13.65 8.66
N TRP A 60 -7.11 14.02 7.60
CA TRP A 60 -5.92 13.28 7.18
C TRP A 60 -4.75 14.20 6.87
N LEU A 61 -3.58 13.88 7.40
CA LEU A 61 -2.33 14.41 6.90
C LEU A 61 -1.81 13.49 5.79
N THR A 62 -1.88 13.97 4.54
CA THR A 62 -1.43 13.17 3.39
C THR A 62 0.07 13.34 3.18
N VAL A 63 0.78 12.21 3.14
CA VAL A 63 2.18 12.09 2.76
C VAL A 63 2.26 11.26 1.49
N GLU A 64 3.00 11.72 0.50
CA GLU A 64 3.21 11.02 -0.77
C GLU A 64 4.59 10.35 -0.77
N GLY A 65 4.65 9.05 -1.07
CA GLY A 65 5.89 8.32 -1.16
C GLY A 65 5.67 6.81 -1.25
N TYR A 66 6.56 6.12 -1.96
CA TYR A 66 6.49 4.67 -2.17
C TYR A 66 7.81 3.96 -1.85
N LYS A 67 8.80 4.68 -1.32
CA LYS A 67 10.11 4.16 -0.88
C LYS A 67 10.74 5.08 0.16
N ASN A 68 11.83 4.62 0.79
CA ASN A 68 12.63 5.37 1.77
C ASN A 68 11.75 5.96 2.90
N PHE A 69 10.88 5.15 3.48
CA PHE A 69 9.83 5.59 4.41
C PHE A 69 10.38 6.25 5.66
N SER A 70 11.55 5.85 6.13
CA SER A 70 12.20 6.47 7.28
C SER A 70 12.49 7.96 7.04
N GLU A 71 12.90 8.34 5.83
CA GLU A 71 13.12 9.72 5.44
C GLU A 71 11.81 10.43 5.08
N THR A 72 10.94 9.75 4.33
CA THR A 72 9.64 10.28 3.89
C THR A 72 8.75 10.68 5.08
N LEU A 73 8.83 9.96 6.19
CA LEU A 73 8.00 10.15 7.39
C LEU A 73 8.77 10.76 8.56
N LYS A 74 9.99 11.27 8.36
CA LYS A 74 10.85 11.78 9.46
C LYS A 74 10.17 12.85 10.31
N ASP A 75 9.44 13.77 9.69
CA ASP A 75 8.76 14.87 10.39
C ASP A 75 7.57 14.36 11.22
N ILE A 76 6.97 13.24 10.81
CA ILE A 76 5.90 12.57 11.56
C ILE A 76 6.47 11.90 12.82
N PHE A 77 7.70 11.37 12.72
CA PHE A 77 8.34 10.67 13.83
C PHE A 77 8.89 11.59 14.91
N SER A 78 8.96 12.90 14.68
CA SER A 78 9.37 13.88 15.69
C SER A 78 8.29 14.15 16.76
N ASP A 79 7.05 13.73 16.51
CA ASP A 79 5.93 13.85 17.44
C ASP A 79 6.01 12.73 18.50
N GLU A 80 5.90 13.07 19.79
CA GLU A 80 5.91 12.09 20.89
C GLU A 80 4.65 11.20 20.88
N THR A 81 3.55 11.71 20.31
CA THR A 81 2.30 10.97 20.21
C THR A 81 2.35 10.01 19.04
N LYS A 82 2.12 8.71 19.30
CA LYS A 82 1.96 7.73 18.22
C LYS A 82 0.70 8.03 17.42
N ASN A 83 0.89 8.29 16.12
CA ASN A 83 -0.17 8.57 15.17
C ASN A 83 -0.75 7.29 14.55
N ASN A 84 -1.89 7.39 13.89
CA ASN A 84 -2.43 6.31 13.07
C ASN A 84 -1.96 6.46 11.61
N MET A 85 -1.76 5.35 10.88
CA MET A 85 -1.32 5.40 9.48
C MET A 85 -2.15 4.47 8.60
N LEU A 86 -2.57 4.98 7.45
CA LEU A 86 -3.15 4.22 6.34
C LEU A 86 -2.19 4.25 5.16
N VAL A 87 -1.81 3.08 4.65
CA VAL A 87 -1.01 2.92 3.42
C VAL A 87 -1.91 2.53 2.26
N ASP A 88 -2.10 3.40 1.27
CA ASP A 88 -2.92 3.13 0.08
C ASP A 88 -2.13 3.38 -1.21
N CYS A 89 -1.65 2.30 -1.85
CA CYS A 89 -1.71 0.89 -1.48
C CYS A 89 -0.38 0.16 -1.75
N LEU A 90 -0.19 -1.00 -1.15
CA LEU A 90 0.99 -1.84 -1.36
C LEU A 90 1.22 -2.19 -2.84
N THR A 91 0.17 -2.48 -3.60
CA THR A 91 0.30 -2.80 -5.04
C THR A 91 0.78 -1.61 -5.87
N ASN A 92 0.35 -0.38 -5.59
CA ASN A 92 0.88 0.80 -6.28
C ASN A 92 2.34 1.05 -5.92
N MET A 93 2.71 0.88 -4.65
CA MET A 93 4.10 0.92 -4.20
C MET A 93 4.98 -0.06 -4.98
N ILE A 94 4.58 -1.33 -5.07
CA ILE A 94 5.30 -2.37 -5.82
C ILE A 94 5.42 -2.00 -7.30
N SER A 95 4.33 -1.53 -7.91
CA SER A 95 4.31 -1.10 -9.31
C SER A 95 5.34 0.00 -9.57
N ASN A 96 5.37 1.05 -8.74
CA ASN A 96 6.29 2.15 -8.90
C ASN A 96 7.75 1.71 -8.77
N ILE A 97 8.06 0.83 -7.81
CA ILE A 97 9.42 0.29 -7.64
C ILE A 97 9.87 -0.49 -8.88
N ILE A 98 8.99 -1.33 -9.44
CA ILE A 98 9.28 -2.12 -10.64
C ILE A 98 9.53 -1.22 -11.85
N PHE A 99 8.76 -0.13 -12.00
CA PHE A 99 8.91 0.80 -13.12
C PHE A 99 10.15 1.71 -13.03
N GLU A 100 10.81 1.80 -11.87
CA GLU A 100 12.11 2.48 -11.75
C GLU A 100 13.25 1.71 -12.44
N GLU A 101 13.11 0.42 -12.69
CA GLU A 101 14.07 -0.42 -13.40
C GLU A 101 13.88 -0.27 -14.93
N TYR A 102 14.09 0.95 -15.45
CA TYR A 102 13.77 1.37 -16.82
C TYR A 102 14.48 0.59 -17.93
N ASP A 103 15.59 -0.06 -17.63
CA ASP A 103 16.40 -0.80 -18.61
C ASP A 103 15.87 -2.22 -18.88
N ILE A 104 14.77 -2.61 -18.24
CA ILE A 104 14.21 -3.96 -18.41
C ILE A 104 13.37 -4.05 -19.67
N ASN A 105 13.74 -4.95 -20.55
CA ASN A 105 12.89 -5.34 -21.69
C ASN A 105 11.82 -6.34 -21.22
N TRP A 106 10.66 -5.84 -20.86
CA TRP A 106 9.56 -6.65 -20.34
C TRP A 106 8.94 -7.63 -21.36
N ASP A 107 9.24 -7.52 -22.64
CA ASP A 107 8.85 -8.52 -23.64
C ASP A 107 9.71 -9.79 -23.54
N LYS A 108 10.97 -9.63 -23.11
CA LYS A 108 11.93 -10.73 -22.93
C LYS A 108 12.80 -10.50 -21.66
N PRO A 109 12.19 -10.48 -20.47
CA PRO A 109 12.92 -10.25 -19.24
C PRO A 109 13.82 -11.43 -18.91
N SER A 110 15.00 -11.16 -18.33
CA SER A 110 15.92 -12.17 -17.85
C SER A 110 15.65 -12.53 -16.39
N GLU A 111 16.18 -13.65 -15.91
CA GLU A 111 16.13 -14.01 -14.49
C GLU A 111 16.77 -12.94 -13.58
N LYS A 112 17.84 -12.30 -14.04
CA LYS A 112 18.51 -11.21 -13.32
C LYS A 112 17.61 -9.97 -13.17
N ASP A 113 16.76 -9.68 -14.15
CA ASP A 113 15.82 -8.56 -14.06
C ASP A 113 14.77 -8.83 -12.98
N PHE A 114 14.24 -10.05 -12.90
CA PHE A 114 13.33 -10.44 -11.83
C PHE A 114 14.00 -10.41 -10.46
N GLU A 115 15.24 -10.89 -10.34
CA GLU A 115 15.99 -10.86 -9.09
C GLU A 115 16.22 -9.43 -8.58
N LYS A 116 16.61 -8.52 -9.47
CA LYS A 116 16.80 -7.10 -9.18
C LYS A 116 15.51 -6.46 -8.63
N CYS A 117 14.40 -6.66 -9.33
CA CYS A 117 13.09 -6.17 -8.88
C CYS A 117 12.68 -6.78 -7.54
N ASN A 118 12.87 -8.07 -7.34
CA ASN A 118 12.57 -8.74 -6.08
C ASN A 118 13.33 -8.12 -4.91
N ILE A 119 14.64 -7.91 -5.06
CA ILE A 119 15.49 -7.30 -4.03
C ILE A 119 14.99 -5.88 -3.71
N SER A 120 14.69 -5.07 -4.72
CA SER A 120 14.21 -3.69 -4.55
C SER A 120 12.86 -3.65 -3.83
N VAL A 121 11.90 -4.48 -4.26
CA VAL A 121 10.57 -4.56 -3.66
C VAL A 121 10.65 -5.07 -2.23
N GLU A 122 11.39 -6.16 -1.98
CA GLU A 122 11.54 -6.74 -0.63
C GLU A 122 12.20 -5.76 0.34
N LYS A 123 13.20 -5.00 -0.12
CA LYS A 123 13.86 -3.96 0.68
C LYS A 123 12.84 -2.92 1.16
N GLN A 124 12.03 -2.38 0.25
CA GLN A 124 11.08 -1.34 0.60
C GLN A 124 9.90 -1.86 1.43
N VAL A 125 9.42 -3.08 1.18
CA VAL A 125 8.39 -3.71 2.01
C VAL A 125 8.92 -3.98 3.42
N ASN A 126 10.16 -4.43 3.56
CA ASN A 126 10.79 -4.61 4.88
C ASN A 126 10.94 -3.27 5.62
N GLU A 127 11.32 -2.20 4.91
CA GLU A 127 11.38 -0.87 5.52
C GLU A 127 10.00 -0.41 6.01
N LEU A 128 8.95 -0.60 5.20
CA LEU A 128 7.57 -0.31 5.61
C LEU A 128 7.17 -1.12 6.86
N ILE A 129 7.48 -2.41 6.92
CA ILE A 129 7.22 -3.26 8.08
C ILE A 129 7.95 -2.73 9.32
N ASN A 130 9.21 -2.34 9.20
CA ASN A 130 10.02 -1.86 10.31
C ASN A 130 9.48 -0.58 10.95
N ILE A 131 8.80 0.28 10.17
CA ILE A 131 8.22 1.52 10.71
C ILE A 131 6.83 1.35 11.32
N VAL A 132 6.13 0.22 11.08
CA VAL A 132 4.77 -0.03 11.62
C VAL A 132 4.73 0.19 13.13
N ASN A 133 5.74 -0.28 13.86
CA ASN A 133 5.81 -0.16 15.32
C ASN A 133 5.93 1.29 15.84
N ARG A 134 6.17 2.25 14.98
CA ARG A 134 6.21 3.69 15.32
C ARG A 134 4.84 4.35 15.35
N PHE A 135 3.81 3.64 14.91
CA PHE A 135 2.42 4.10 14.88
C PHE A 135 1.58 3.35 15.91
N GLU A 136 0.44 3.92 16.30
CA GLU A 136 -0.52 3.28 17.19
C GLU A 136 -1.32 2.20 16.45
N ASN A 137 -1.93 2.60 15.33
CA ASN A 137 -2.62 1.67 14.45
C ASN A 137 -2.18 1.90 13.00
N VAL A 138 -1.97 0.82 12.28
CA VAL A 138 -1.61 0.85 10.86
C VAL A 138 -2.58 -0.03 10.07
N ILE A 139 -3.11 0.53 8.99
CA ILE A 139 -3.85 -0.25 7.99
C ILE A 139 -3.07 -0.23 6.68
N ILE A 140 -2.76 -1.40 6.14
CA ILE A 140 -2.14 -1.54 4.81
C ILE A 140 -3.18 -2.08 3.84
N VAL A 141 -3.47 -1.29 2.81
CA VAL A 141 -4.39 -1.67 1.72
C VAL A 141 -3.60 -2.29 0.58
N SER A 142 -4.12 -3.35 -0.02
CA SER A 142 -3.55 -3.97 -1.21
C SER A 142 -4.61 -4.49 -2.18
N ASN A 143 -4.27 -4.65 -3.46
CA ASN A 143 -5.13 -5.37 -4.39
C ASN A 143 -4.87 -6.87 -4.32
N GLU A 144 -5.95 -7.66 -4.40
CA GLU A 144 -5.87 -9.09 -4.69
C GLU A 144 -5.86 -9.29 -6.21
N LEU A 145 -4.76 -9.83 -6.73
CA LEU A 145 -4.53 -10.01 -8.17
C LEU A 145 -4.55 -11.49 -8.60
N GLY A 146 -4.45 -12.41 -7.65
CA GLY A 146 -4.31 -13.84 -7.90
C GLY A 146 -5.59 -14.54 -8.35
N MET A 147 -6.75 -13.96 -8.06
CA MET A 147 -8.06 -14.56 -8.34
C MET A 147 -8.57 -14.33 -9.78
N GLY A 148 -7.80 -13.62 -10.61
CA GLY A 148 -8.14 -13.36 -12.02
C GLY A 148 -7.49 -14.34 -12.99
N ILE A 149 -7.71 -14.08 -14.30
CA ILE A 149 -7.06 -14.82 -15.39
C ILE A 149 -5.55 -14.57 -15.35
N VAL A 150 -4.76 -15.61 -15.69
CA VAL A 150 -3.31 -15.49 -15.82
C VAL A 150 -2.96 -14.54 -16.96
N PRO A 151 -2.20 -13.45 -16.71
CA PRO A 151 -1.83 -12.51 -17.77
C PRO A 151 -1.01 -13.19 -18.87
N SER A 152 -1.28 -12.83 -20.13
CA SER A 152 -0.57 -13.38 -21.29
C SER A 152 0.86 -12.87 -21.42
N TYR A 153 1.17 -11.69 -20.84
CA TYR A 153 2.48 -11.03 -20.96
C TYR A 153 3.33 -11.19 -19.68
N PRO A 154 4.67 -11.25 -19.80
CA PRO A 154 5.57 -11.58 -18.69
C PRO A 154 5.45 -10.64 -17.49
N LEU A 155 5.45 -9.32 -17.72
CA LEU A 155 5.34 -8.33 -16.64
C LEU A 155 4.08 -8.53 -15.79
N GLY A 156 2.93 -8.81 -16.42
CA GLY A 156 1.67 -9.02 -15.70
C GLY A 156 1.72 -10.25 -14.79
N ARG A 157 2.32 -11.36 -15.28
CA ARG A 157 2.52 -12.57 -14.46
C ARG A 157 3.46 -12.30 -13.28
N TYR A 158 4.60 -11.67 -13.57
CA TYR A 158 5.56 -11.31 -12.54
C TYR A 158 4.95 -10.38 -11.47
N PHE A 159 4.27 -9.31 -11.92
CA PHE A 159 3.63 -8.36 -11.00
C PHE A 159 2.58 -9.03 -10.10
N ARG A 160 1.75 -9.92 -10.67
CA ARG A 160 0.77 -10.71 -9.90
C ARG A 160 1.46 -11.56 -8.83
N ASP A 161 2.53 -12.26 -9.21
CA ASP A 161 3.22 -13.19 -8.33
C ASP A 161 3.97 -12.46 -7.21
N ILE A 162 4.68 -11.37 -7.50
CA ILE A 162 5.37 -10.59 -6.46
C ILE A 162 4.40 -9.85 -5.54
N ALA A 163 3.30 -9.31 -6.07
CA ALA A 163 2.27 -8.68 -5.25
C ALA A 163 1.62 -9.69 -4.31
N GLY A 164 1.32 -10.91 -4.79
CA GLY A 164 0.81 -12.00 -3.97
C GLY A 164 1.78 -12.41 -2.87
N LYS A 165 3.09 -12.52 -3.17
CA LYS A 165 4.13 -12.81 -2.17
C LYS A 165 4.20 -11.72 -1.10
N MET A 166 4.13 -10.45 -1.47
CA MET A 166 4.16 -9.34 -0.51
C MET A 166 2.86 -9.25 0.31
N ASN A 167 1.71 -9.55 -0.29
CA ASN A 167 0.44 -9.66 0.42
C ASN A 167 0.51 -10.73 1.53
N GLN A 168 1.06 -11.92 1.22
CA GLN A 168 1.26 -12.98 2.22
C GLN A 168 2.15 -12.50 3.37
N LYS A 169 3.26 -11.83 3.06
CA LYS A 169 4.21 -11.32 4.05
C LYS A 169 3.55 -10.31 5.02
N ILE A 170 2.73 -9.39 4.50
CA ILE A 170 2.00 -8.44 5.35
C ILE A 170 0.90 -9.15 6.15
N ALA A 171 0.14 -10.06 5.51
CA ALA A 171 -0.92 -10.79 6.18
C ALA A 171 -0.41 -11.70 7.33
N GLU A 172 0.81 -12.25 7.19
CA GLU A 172 1.45 -13.07 8.22
C GLU A 172 1.66 -12.30 9.52
N ILE A 173 2.13 -11.04 9.44
CA ILE A 173 2.45 -10.20 10.60
C ILE A 173 1.26 -9.34 11.07
N ALA A 174 0.20 -9.24 10.28
CA ALA A 174 -1.00 -8.47 10.64
C ALA A 174 -1.75 -9.13 11.81
N ASP A 175 -2.31 -8.32 12.71
CA ASP A 175 -3.17 -8.78 13.80
C ASP A 175 -4.56 -9.17 13.27
N GLU A 176 -5.03 -8.45 12.25
CA GLU A 176 -6.30 -8.70 11.58
C GLU A 176 -6.14 -8.59 10.06
N ALA A 177 -6.93 -9.36 9.33
CA ALA A 177 -7.00 -9.25 7.88
C ALA A 177 -8.45 -9.26 7.38
N TYR A 178 -8.73 -8.42 6.38
CA TYR A 178 -10.06 -8.29 5.77
C TYR A 178 -9.97 -8.48 4.26
N PHE A 179 -10.90 -9.23 3.70
CA PHE A 179 -11.14 -9.31 2.26
C PHE A 179 -12.41 -8.53 1.91
N VAL A 180 -12.31 -7.54 1.02
CA VAL A 180 -13.44 -6.67 0.66
C VAL A 180 -13.98 -7.02 -0.72
N VAL A 181 -15.24 -7.39 -0.78
CA VAL A 181 -15.98 -7.71 -2.02
C VAL A 181 -17.22 -6.85 -2.11
N SER A 182 -17.39 -6.11 -3.20
CA SER A 182 -18.59 -5.29 -3.46
C SER A 182 -18.97 -4.35 -2.30
N GLY A 183 -17.98 -3.78 -1.64
CA GLY A 183 -18.16 -2.89 -0.49
C GLY A 183 -18.36 -3.60 0.86
N ILE A 184 -18.42 -4.93 0.88
CA ILE A 184 -18.66 -5.73 2.08
C ILE A 184 -17.32 -6.29 2.58
N PRO A 185 -16.85 -5.90 3.78
CA PRO A 185 -15.64 -6.47 4.38
C PRO A 185 -15.95 -7.82 5.03
N MET A 186 -15.11 -8.79 4.78
CA MET A 186 -15.09 -10.08 5.44
C MET A 186 -13.79 -10.22 6.23
N LYS A 187 -13.88 -10.41 7.54
CA LYS A 187 -12.71 -10.71 8.37
C LYS A 187 -12.24 -12.12 8.08
N ILE A 188 -10.95 -12.27 7.72
CA ILE A 188 -10.33 -13.55 7.37
C ILE A 188 -9.19 -13.95 8.30
N LYS A 189 -8.78 -13.01 9.16
CA LYS A 189 -7.84 -13.25 10.26
C LYS A 189 -8.24 -12.43 11.49
#